data_533dd89641fe6c044d7f5fba720530bc
#
_entry.id   533dd89641fe6c044d7f5fba720530bc
#
_cell.length_a   1.000
_cell.length_b   1.000
_cell.length_c   1.000
_cell.angle_alpha   90.00
_cell.angle_beta   90.00
_cell.angle_gamma   90.00
#
_symmetry.space_group_name_H-M   'P 1'
#
loop_
_entity.id
_entity.type
_entity.pdbx_description
1 polymer ?
#
loop_
_entity_poly.entity_id
_entity_poly.type
_entity_poly.pdbx_seq_one_letter_code
_entity_poly.pdbx_strand_id
1 'polypeptide(L)'
;MGALFIRNSVFHTLVDTLSSDDFYLPAHQTLYTCFLELYRKNAPIDLVSVASYLKDHGQLEAVGGAAYLSELTQTVVSGANAEYYSTIVRDKSLQRSLISACSDIISNCFDQSRSVDALLDESEQAVFSISERTSGKVFKSSKELVNRVFEELTKRFEQKEAVTGVTTGYNRLDQMTAGLQPSDLIIVAARPSMGKTAFALN
;
A
#
# COMPACT_ATOMS: atom_id res chain seq x y z
N MET A 1 -9.18 17.75 -3.57
CA MET A 1 -10.16 18.33 -2.64
C MET A 1 -11.40 18.85 -3.35
N GLY A 2 -11.32 19.87 -4.21
CA GLY A 2 -12.48 20.46 -4.90
C GLY A 2 -13.40 19.48 -5.63
N ALA A 3 -12.83 18.46 -6.27
CA ALA A 3 -13.58 17.43 -6.98
C ALA A 3 -14.57 16.64 -6.09
N LEU A 4 -14.24 16.48 -4.81
CA LEU A 4 -15.05 15.75 -3.84
C LEU A 4 -16.32 16.51 -3.43
N PHE A 5 -16.26 17.84 -3.39
CA PHE A 5 -17.43 18.67 -3.17
C PHE A 5 -18.43 18.57 -4.32
N ILE A 6 -17.94 18.34 -5.56
CA ILE A 6 -18.79 18.24 -6.75
C ILE A 6 -19.39 16.84 -6.88
N ARG A 7 -18.62 15.81 -6.54
CA ARG A 7 -19.02 14.40 -6.71
C ARG A 7 -18.59 13.53 -5.54
N ASN A 8 -19.46 13.46 -4.53
CA ASN A 8 -19.22 12.67 -3.32
C ASN A 8 -19.08 11.17 -3.57
N SER A 9 -19.75 10.64 -4.61
CA SER A 9 -19.74 9.20 -4.93
C SER A 9 -18.36 8.66 -5.27
N VAL A 10 -17.40 9.51 -5.67
CA VAL A 10 -16.03 9.08 -5.96
C VAL A 10 -15.21 8.86 -4.69
N PHE A 11 -15.67 9.38 -3.54
CA PHE A 11 -14.89 9.30 -2.30
C PHE A 11 -14.65 7.88 -1.82
N HIS A 12 -15.60 6.95 -2.06
CA HIS A 12 -15.44 5.54 -1.71
C HIS A 12 -14.22 4.88 -2.38
N THR A 13 -13.89 5.28 -3.62
CA THR A 13 -12.69 4.78 -4.34
C THR A 13 -11.41 5.44 -3.83
N LEU A 14 -11.51 6.70 -3.38
CA LEU A 14 -10.36 7.46 -2.92
C LEU A 14 -9.92 7.07 -1.51
N VAL A 15 -10.83 6.62 -0.66
CA VAL A 15 -10.53 6.17 0.72
C VAL A 15 -9.54 5.01 0.74
N ASP A 16 -9.60 4.12 -0.26
CA ASP A 16 -8.68 2.99 -0.38
C ASP A 16 -7.32 3.38 -0.99
N THR A 17 -7.27 4.55 -1.67
CA THR A 17 -6.09 4.98 -2.43
C THR A 17 -5.25 6.02 -1.69
N LEU A 18 -5.90 6.94 -0.97
CA LEU A 18 -5.26 8.09 -0.31
C LEU A 18 -5.44 8.06 1.20
N SER A 19 -4.44 8.57 1.90
CA SER A 19 -4.50 8.93 3.32
C SER A 19 -4.36 10.45 3.51
N SER A 20 -4.66 10.95 4.73
CA SER A 20 -4.44 12.35 5.07
C SER A 20 -2.99 12.79 4.86
N ASP A 21 -2.05 11.91 5.17
CA ASP A 21 -0.61 12.18 5.12
C ASP A 21 -0.06 12.29 3.68
N ASP A 22 -0.86 11.87 2.69
CA ASP A 22 -0.48 12.04 1.29
C ASP A 22 -0.53 13.49 0.81
N PHE A 23 -1.19 14.36 1.57
CA PHE A 23 -1.25 15.77 1.24
C PHE A 23 -0.09 16.55 1.85
N TYR A 24 0.51 17.45 1.05
CA TYR A 24 1.63 18.27 1.50
C TYR A 24 1.22 19.38 2.46
N LEU A 25 0.11 20.05 2.16
CA LEU A 25 -0.37 21.17 2.98
C LEU A 25 -1.14 20.64 4.20
N PRO A 26 -0.81 21.10 5.43
CA PRO A 26 -1.53 20.70 6.65
C PRO A 26 -3.05 21.01 6.56
N ALA A 27 -3.42 22.12 5.92
CA ALA A 27 -4.80 22.46 5.65
C ALA A 27 -5.54 21.37 4.85
N HIS A 28 -4.88 20.78 3.85
CA HIS A 28 -5.45 19.69 3.05
C HIS A 28 -5.49 18.38 3.84
N GLN A 29 -4.51 18.11 4.71
CA GLN A 29 -4.53 16.95 5.62
C GLN A 29 -5.74 17.01 6.54
N THR A 30 -5.98 18.18 7.15
CA THR A 30 -7.14 18.43 8.01
C THR A 30 -8.45 18.29 7.24
N LEU A 31 -8.53 18.84 6.03
CA LEU A 31 -9.71 18.69 5.17
C LEU A 31 -9.99 17.23 4.81
N TYR A 32 -8.96 16.48 4.44
CA TYR A 32 -9.15 15.08 4.08
C TYR A 32 -9.59 14.25 5.29
N THR A 33 -9.04 14.53 6.47
CA THR A 33 -9.47 13.92 7.73
C THR A 33 -10.95 14.24 8.01
N CYS A 34 -11.38 15.48 7.82
CA CYS A 34 -12.78 15.88 7.92
C CYS A 34 -13.67 15.08 6.94
N PHE A 35 -13.24 14.92 5.70
CA PHE A 35 -13.97 14.15 4.69
C PHE A 35 -14.09 12.67 5.10
N LEU A 36 -13.03 12.07 5.64
CA LEU A 36 -13.06 10.69 6.16
C LEU A 36 -14.07 10.54 7.30
N GLU A 37 -14.11 11.48 8.23
CA GLU A 37 -15.04 11.45 9.36
C GLU A 37 -16.50 11.64 8.92
N LEU A 38 -16.78 12.57 8.00
CA LEU A 38 -18.10 12.73 7.42
C LEU A 38 -18.55 11.47 6.67
N TYR A 39 -17.64 10.88 5.89
CA TYR A 39 -17.90 9.64 5.16
C TYR A 39 -18.24 8.47 6.11
N ARG A 40 -17.47 8.30 7.20
CA ARG A 40 -17.73 7.27 8.22
C ARG A 40 -19.10 7.44 8.90
N LYS A 41 -19.56 8.68 9.03
CA LYS A 41 -20.87 9.03 9.59
C LYS A 41 -22.01 8.98 8.55
N ASN A 42 -21.70 8.58 7.30
CA ASN A 42 -22.63 8.67 6.16
C ASN A 42 -23.22 10.08 5.97
N ALA A 43 -22.49 11.13 6.35
CA ALA A 43 -22.87 12.51 6.16
C ALA A 43 -22.41 13.02 4.78
N PRO A 44 -23.15 13.95 4.16
CA PRO A 44 -22.74 14.52 2.88
C PRO A 44 -21.45 15.34 3.00
N ILE A 45 -20.57 15.23 2.00
CA ILE A 45 -19.36 16.03 1.90
C ILE A 45 -19.70 17.26 1.04
N ASP A 46 -20.30 18.27 1.64
CA ASP A 46 -20.61 19.54 1.02
C ASP A 46 -20.01 20.70 1.81
N LEU A 47 -20.06 21.91 1.24
CA LEU A 47 -19.49 23.10 1.86
C LEU A 47 -20.05 23.37 3.25
N VAL A 48 -21.35 23.15 3.45
CA VAL A 48 -22.02 23.44 4.71
C VAL A 48 -21.62 22.45 5.78
N SER A 49 -21.69 21.16 5.46
CA SER A 49 -21.32 20.07 6.37
C SER A 49 -19.85 20.12 6.78
N VAL A 50 -18.96 20.38 5.82
CA VAL A 50 -17.51 20.51 6.07
C VAL A 50 -17.20 21.75 6.90
N ALA A 51 -17.80 22.90 6.57
CA ALA A 51 -17.60 24.13 7.34
C ALA A 51 -18.12 24.00 8.77
N SER A 52 -19.29 23.37 8.97
CA SER A 52 -19.84 23.11 10.30
C SER A 52 -18.92 22.19 11.10
N TYR A 53 -18.51 21.07 10.52
CA TYR A 53 -17.60 20.12 11.18
C TYR A 53 -16.29 20.79 11.61
N LEU A 54 -15.65 21.54 10.71
CA LEU A 54 -14.40 22.24 11.00
C LEU A 54 -14.57 23.34 12.05
N LYS A 55 -15.72 24.02 12.06
CA LYS A 55 -16.05 25.03 13.07
C LYS A 55 -16.22 24.41 14.45
N ASP A 56 -16.96 23.30 14.54
CA ASP A 56 -17.19 22.58 15.79
C ASP A 56 -15.91 22.04 16.42
N HIS A 57 -14.89 21.77 15.58
CA HIS A 57 -13.57 21.32 16.02
C HIS A 57 -12.52 22.44 16.12
N GLY A 58 -12.91 23.70 15.90
CA GLY A 58 -11.99 24.86 15.97
C GLY A 58 -10.91 24.89 14.88
N GLN A 59 -11.12 24.15 13.77
CA GLN A 59 -10.13 23.97 12.71
C GLN A 59 -10.43 24.79 11.45
N LEU A 60 -11.56 25.49 11.39
CA LEU A 60 -12.01 26.20 10.19
C LEU A 60 -11.00 27.27 9.74
N GLU A 61 -10.47 28.06 10.68
CA GLU A 61 -9.50 29.12 10.38
C GLU A 61 -8.14 28.55 9.96
N ALA A 62 -7.71 27.43 10.56
CA ALA A 62 -6.46 26.78 10.20
C ALA A 62 -6.47 26.22 8.76
N VAL A 63 -7.64 25.92 8.24
CA VAL A 63 -7.82 25.45 6.85
C VAL A 63 -7.89 26.63 5.85
N GLY A 64 -8.07 27.86 6.31
CA GLY A 64 -8.21 29.05 5.47
C GLY A 64 -9.64 29.60 5.42
N GLY A 65 -10.50 29.15 6.33
CA GLY A 65 -11.86 29.67 6.48
C GLY A 65 -12.83 29.21 5.37
N ALA A 66 -14.06 29.70 5.45
CA ALA A 66 -15.10 29.40 4.48
C ALA A 66 -14.79 29.90 3.06
N ALA A 67 -14.00 30.98 2.95
CA ALA A 67 -13.58 31.52 1.66
C ALA A 67 -12.72 30.53 0.88
N TYR A 68 -11.76 29.91 1.54
CA TYR A 68 -10.90 28.89 0.94
C TYR A 68 -11.67 27.63 0.51
N LEU A 69 -12.63 27.19 1.31
CA LEU A 69 -13.50 26.06 0.93
C LEU A 69 -14.29 26.38 -0.35
N SER A 70 -14.78 27.62 -0.48
CA SER A 70 -15.48 28.07 -1.69
C SER A 70 -14.55 28.14 -2.90
N GLU A 71 -13.32 28.62 -2.73
CA GLU A 71 -12.30 28.67 -3.79
C GLU A 71 -11.97 27.26 -4.30
N LEU A 72 -11.79 26.29 -3.39
CA LEU A 72 -11.52 24.89 -3.76
C LEU A 72 -12.61 24.29 -4.65
N THR A 73 -13.88 24.64 -4.44
CA THR A 73 -14.98 24.16 -5.28
C THR A 73 -14.98 24.80 -6.67
N GLN A 74 -14.56 26.06 -6.78
CA GLN A 74 -14.52 26.78 -8.05
C GLN A 74 -13.33 26.40 -8.93
N THR A 75 -12.25 25.89 -8.33
CA THR A 75 -11.02 25.49 -9.04
C THR A 75 -11.22 24.26 -9.94
N VAL A 76 -12.26 23.46 -9.68
CA VAL A 76 -12.49 22.19 -10.39
C VAL A 76 -13.81 22.24 -11.13
N VAL A 77 -13.76 22.03 -12.45
CA VAL A 77 -14.94 22.04 -13.31
C VAL A 77 -15.75 20.73 -13.21
N SER A 78 -15.10 19.60 -12.89
CA SER A 78 -15.74 18.28 -12.85
C SER A 78 -15.06 17.34 -11.86
N GLY A 79 -15.85 16.55 -11.13
CA GLY A 79 -15.37 15.45 -10.28
C GLY A 79 -14.98 14.17 -11.05
N ALA A 80 -15.10 14.13 -12.36
CA ALA A 80 -14.86 12.93 -13.16
C ALA A 80 -13.41 12.42 -13.09
N ASN A 81 -12.44 13.31 -12.95
CA ASN A 81 -11.02 13.00 -12.95
C ASN A 81 -10.43 12.85 -11.52
N ALA A 82 -11.27 12.74 -10.50
CA ALA A 82 -10.80 12.68 -9.11
C ALA A 82 -9.85 11.48 -8.86
N GLU A 83 -10.12 10.32 -9.47
CA GLU A 83 -9.24 9.13 -9.39
C GLU A 83 -7.87 9.41 -10.02
N TYR A 84 -7.83 10.04 -11.18
CA TYR A 84 -6.56 10.42 -11.80
C TYR A 84 -5.78 11.42 -10.94
N TYR A 85 -6.46 12.40 -10.35
CA TYR A 85 -5.80 13.34 -9.44
C TYR A 85 -5.30 12.66 -8.16
N SER A 86 -5.99 11.64 -7.69
CA SER A 86 -5.54 10.87 -6.52
C SER A 86 -4.23 10.14 -6.79
N THR A 87 -4.05 9.56 -7.97
CA THR A 87 -2.78 8.92 -8.34
C THR A 87 -1.63 9.92 -8.37
N ILE A 88 -1.85 11.13 -8.90
CA ILE A 88 -0.83 12.19 -8.90
C ILE A 88 -0.45 12.57 -7.46
N VAL A 89 -1.44 12.77 -6.58
CA VAL A 89 -1.18 13.10 -5.17
C VAL A 89 -0.39 12.00 -4.49
N ARG A 90 -0.76 10.75 -4.69
CA ARG A 90 -0.08 9.57 -4.14
C ARG A 90 1.35 9.47 -4.64
N ASP A 91 1.58 9.60 -5.94
CA ASP A 91 2.93 9.56 -6.53
C ASP A 91 3.83 10.64 -5.93
N LYS A 92 3.29 11.86 -5.76
CA LYS A 92 4.03 12.95 -5.13
C LYS A 92 4.28 12.72 -3.65
N SER A 93 3.35 12.07 -2.94
CA SER A 93 3.55 11.64 -1.55
C SER A 93 4.68 10.62 -1.43
N LEU A 94 4.66 9.57 -2.26
CA LEU A 94 5.70 8.55 -2.30
C LEU A 94 7.08 9.15 -2.62
N GLN A 95 7.16 10.08 -3.59
CA GLN A 95 8.40 10.78 -3.90
C GLN A 95 8.92 11.56 -2.68
N ARG A 96 8.05 12.28 -1.95
CA ARG A 96 8.46 12.99 -0.72
C ARG A 96 8.93 12.03 0.37
N SER A 97 8.20 10.92 0.58
CA SER A 97 8.59 9.90 1.55
C SER A 97 9.96 9.30 1.21
N LEU A 98 10.23 9.05 -0.07
CA LEU A 98 11.53 8.55 -0.51
C LEU A 98 12.65 9.58 -0.29
N ILE A 99 12.40 10.85 -0.60
CA ILE A 99 13.37 11.93 -0.35
C ILE A 99 13.68 12.04 1.15
N SER A 100 12.64 11.98 2.01
CA SER A 100 12.83 12.02 3.46
C SER A 100 13.65 10.84 3.94
N ALA A 101 13.29 9.62 3.56
CA ALA A 101 14.04 8.42 3.94
C ALA A 101 15.51 8.47 3.51
N CYS A 102 15.79 8.91 2.27
CA CYS A 102 17.16 9.09 1.80
C CYS A 102 17.91 10.15 2.63
N SER A 103 17.26 11.24 2.99
CA SER A 103 17.88 12.29 3.83
C SER A 103 18.19 11.78 5.23
N ASP A 104 17.28 10.99 5.80
CA ASP A 104 17.47 10.38 7.13
C ASP A 104 18.61 9.34 7.08
N ILE A 105 18.69 8.52 6.03
CA ILE A 105 19.79 7.57 5.80
C ILE A 105 21.12 8.30 5.70
N ILE A 106 21.19 9.37 4.91
CA ILE A 106 22.41 10.19 4.78
C ILE A 106 22.82 10.75 6.15
N SER A 107 21.89 11.31 6.91
CA SER A 107 22.15 11.85 8.24
C SER A 107 22.68 10.77 9.19
N ASN A 108 22.05 9.59 9.17
CA ASN A 108 22.45 8.47 10.03
C ASN A 108 23.84 7.91 9.66
N CYS A 109 24.25 7.96 8.40
CA CYS A 109 25.58 7.55 7.97
C CYS A 109 26.72 8.44 8.52
N PHE A 110 26.43 9.69 8.88
CA PHE A 110 27.40 10.57 9.54
C PHE A 110 27.47 10.34 11.06
N ASP A 111 26.55 9.61 11.65
CA ASP A 111 26.56 9.26 13.06
C ASP A 111 27.50 8.07 13.33
N GLN A 112 28.73 8.37 13.76
CA GLN A 112 29.77 7.38 14.06
C GLN A 112 29.45 6.46 15.25
N SER A 113 28.39 6.71 16.00
CA SER A 113 27.99 5.88 17.15
C SER A 113 27.30 4.58 16.76
N ARG A 114 26.86 4.45 15.51
CA ARG A 114 26.06 3.32 14.99
C ARG A 114 26.93 2.29 14.28
N SER A 115 26.56 1.01 14.39
CA SER A 115 27.20 -0.04 13.60
C SER A 115 26.70 -0.01 12.14
N VAL A 116 27.56 -0.38 11.21
CA VAL A 116 27.23 -0.43 9.78
C VAL A 116 26.08 -1.39 9.50
N ASP A 117 26.06 -2.54 10.18
CA ASP A 117 24.99 -3.54 10.00
C ASP A 117 23.62 -2.98 10.42
N ALA A 118 23.55 -2.29 11.57
CA ALA A 118 22.31 -1.64 12.01
C ALA A 118 21.84 -0.54 11.05
N LEU A 119 22.78 0.22 10.46
CA LEU A 119 22.44 1.24 9.44
C LEU A 119 21.89 0.62 8.16
N LEU A 120 22.41 -0.50 7.74
CA LEU A 120 21.91 -1.24 6.57
C LEU A 120 20.49 -1.75 6.83
N ASP A 121 20.25 -2.42 7.97
CA ASP A 121 18.93 -2.95 8.34
C ASP A 121 17.89 -1.83 8.42
N GLU A 122 18.19 -0.71 9.08
CA GLU A 122 17.31 0.46 9.16
C GLU A 122 17.00 1.05 7.78
N SER A 123 18.00 1.12 6.91
CA SER A 123 17.86 1.66 5.55
C SER A 123 16.98 0.77 4.68
N GLU A 124 17.18 -0.54 4.74
CA GLU A 124 16.33 -1.51 4.06
C GLU A 124 14.88 -1.42 4.53
N GLN A 125 14.67 -1.36 5.85
CA GLN A 125 13.34 -1.24 6.42
C GLN A 125 12.63 0.08 6.02
N ALA A 126 13.35 1.20 5.99
CA ALA A 126 12.82 2.49 5.58
C ALA A 126 12.34 2.46 4.12
N VAL A 127 13.15 1.92 3.20
CA VAL A 127 12.79 1.80 1.79
C VAL A 127 11.65 0.79 1.59
N PHE A 128 11.70 -0.34 2.29
CA PHE A 128 10.67 -1.38 2.22
C PHE A 128 9.30 -0.85 2.67
N SER A 129 9.24 -0.08 3.75
CA SER A 129 7.99 0.52 4.24
C SER A 129 7.31 1.44 3.20
N ILE A 130 8.10 2.17 2.40
CA ILE A 130 7.58 3.00 1.30
C ILE A 130 7.05 2.10 0.17
N SER A 131 7.74 1.01 -0.14
CA SER A 131 7.32 0.04 -1.14
C SER A 131 6.00 -0.65 -0.76
N GLU A 132 5.83 -1.03 0.52
CA GLU A 132 4.58 -1.60 1.01
C GLU A 132 3.39 -0.63 0.89
N ARG A 133 3.60 0.66 1.14
CA ARG A 133 2.58 1.68 0.90
C ARG A 133 2.16 1.74 -0.57
N THR A 134 3.07 1.45 -1.50
CA THR A 134 2.77 1.39 -2.94
C THR A 134 1.91 0.19 -3.28
N SER A 135 2.15 -0.93 -2.61
CA SER A 135 1.40 -2.18 -2.77
C SER A 135 0.04 -2.17 -2.06
N GLY A 136 -0.49 -0.97 -1.74
CA GLY A 136 -1.77 -0.83 -1.05
C GLY A 136 -2.74 -1.92 -1.48
N LYS A 137 -3.62 -2.39 -0.60
CA LYS A 137 -4.57 -3.51 -0.79
C LYS A 137 -5.23 -3.44 -2.18
N VAL A 138 -4.51 -3.89 -3.19
CA VAL A 138 -5.02 -4.05 -4.54
C VAL A 138 -5.97 -5.24 -4.46
N PHE A 139 -7.25 -4.97 -4.19
CA PHE A 139 -8.28 -5.93 -4.51
C PHE A 139 -8.18 -6.18 -6.02
N LYS A 140 -7.51 -7.25 -6.39
CA LYS A 140 -7.46 -7.67 -7.79
C LYS A 140 -8.86 -8.11 -8.19
N SER A 141 -9.35 -7.62 -9.29
CA SER A 141 -10.66 -8.04 -9.78
C SER A 141 -10.63 -9.55 -10.04
N SER A 142 -11.74 -10.23 -9.77
CA SER A 142 -11.84 -11.68 -10.03
C SER A 142 -11.41 -12.02 -11.46
N LYS A 143 -11.67 -11.13 -12.42
CA LYS A 143 -11.26 -11.28 -13.82
C LYS A 143 -9.74 -11.30 -14.01
N GLU A 144 -9.01 -10.42 -13.31
CA GLU A 144 -7.55 -10.40 -13.36
C GLU A 144 -6.94 -11.64 -12.71
N LEU A 145 -7.52 -12.09 -11.59
CA LEU A 145 -7.11 -13.32 -10.92
C LEU A 145 -7.33 -14.55 -11.83
N VAL A 146 -8.49 -14.64 -12.46
CA VAL A 146 -8.80 -15.73 -13.39
C VAL A 146 -7.85 -15.73 -14.58
N ASN A 147 -7.59 -14.58 -15.20
CA ASN A 147 -6.65 -14.49 -16.33
C ASN A 147 -5.24 -14.95 -15.90
N ARG A 148 -4.76 -14.51 -14.74
CA ARG A 148 -3.46 -14.91 -14.23
C ARG A 148 -3.37 -16.42 -13.95
N VAL A 149 -4.40 -16.99 -13.34
CA VAL A 149 -4.47 -18.45 -13.10
C VAL A 149 -4.49 -19.20 -14.42
N PHE A 150 -5.21 -18.69 -15.43
CA PHE A 150 -5.25 -19.29 -16.77
C PHE A 150 -3.87 -19.28 -17.45
N GLU A 151 -3.14 -18.15 -17.35
CA GLU A 151 -1.76 -18.06 -17.87
C GLU A 151 -0.80 -19.03 -17.16
N GLU A 152 -0.91 -19.14 -15.85
CA GLU A 152 -0.12 -20.10 -15.06
C GLU A 152 -0.43 -21.55 -15.42
N LEU A 153 -1.71 -21.90 -15.57
CA LEU A 153 -2.14 -23.23 -15.98
C LEU A 153 -1.64 -23.55 -17.40
N THR A 154 -1.72 -22.59 -18.33
CA THR A 154 -1.22 -22.79 -19.70
C THR A 154 0.28 -23.04 -19.72
N LYS A 155 1.06 -22.25 -18.97
CA LYS A 155 2.52 -22.47 -18.83
C LYS A 155 2.85 -23.83 -18.24
N ARG A 156 2.14 -24.26 -17.19
CA ARG A 156 2.31 -25.58 -16.58
C ARG A 156 1.97 -26.72 -17.54
N PHE A 157 0.93 -26.53 -18.34
CA PHE A 157 0.51 -27.53 -19.34
C PHE A 157 1.53 -27.66 -20.48
N GLU A 158 2.17 -26.57 -20.89
CA GLU A 158 3.20 -26.56 -21.93
C GLU A 158 4.51 -27.20 -21.44
N GLN A 159 4.88 -26.98 -20.17
CA GLN A 159 6.15 -27.47 -19.60
C GLN A 159 6.17 -29.00 -19.39
N LYS A 160 5.02 -29.68 -19.33
CA LYS A 160 4.90 -31.14 -19.09
C LYS A 160 5.75 -31.70 -17.95
N GLU A 161 6.21 -30.87 -17.04
CA GLU A 161 7.01 -31.28 -15.90
C GLU A 161 6.10 -31.88 -14.83
N ALA A 162 6.43 -33.12 -14.40
CA ALA A 162 5.68 -33.79 -13.34
C ALA A 162 5.86 -33.15 -11.96
N VAL A 163 6.90 -32.31 -11.79
CA VAL A 163 7.24 -31.58 -10.57
C VAL A 163 7.06 -30.09 -10.81
N THR A 164 6.07 -29.48 -10.13
CA THR A 164 5.71 -28.06 -10.30
C THR A 164 6.44 -27.14 -9.32
N GLY A 165 7.00 -27.68 -8.24
CA GLY A 165 7.77 -26.99 -7.22
C GLY A 165 9.27 -27.23 -7.32
N VAL A 166 10.00 -26.84 -6.28
CA VAL A 166 11.44 -27.10 -6.15
C VAL A 166 11.64 -28.60 -5.90
N THR A 167 12.44 -29.27 -6.74
CA THR A 167 12.73 -30.67 -6.59
C THR A 167 13.59 -30.91 -5.36
N THR A 168 13.27 -31.96 -4.60
CA THR A 168 14.07 -32.38 -3.44
C THR A 168 15.19 -33.34 -3.83
N GLY A 169 15.21 -33.86 -5.07
CA GLY A 169 16.11 -34.90 -5.52
C GLY A 169 15.68 -36.32 -5.12
N TYR A 170 14.66 -36.44 -4.27
CA TYR A 170 14.10 -37.77 -3.92
C TYR A 170 12.87 -38.05 -4.78
N ASN A 171 13.06 -38.77 -5.89
CA ASN A 171 12.03 -38.98 -6.92
C ASN A 171 10.66 -39.40 -6.34
N ARG A 172 10.65 -40.26 -5.33
CA ARG A 172 9.40 -40.74 -4.73
C ARG A 172 8.69 -39.66 -3.92
N LEU A 173 9.47 -38.80 -3.25
CA LEU A 173 8.93 -37.63 -2.52
C LEU A 173 8.40 -36.62 -3.50
N ASP A 174 9.16 -36.28 -4.53
CA ASP A 174 8.79 -35.34 -5.57
C ASP A 174 7.52 -35.78 -6.32
N GLN A 175 7.35 -37.09 -6.57
CA GLN A 175 6.11 -37.63 -7.15
C GLN A 175 4.89 -37.48 -6.22
N MET A 176 5.09 -37.57 -4.89
CA MET A 176 4.01 -37.44 -3.90
C MET A 176 3.61 -36.01 -3.63
N THR A 177 4.57 -35.08 -3.66
CA THR A 177 4.37 -33.65 -3.29
C THR A 177 4.31 -32.74 -4.49
N ALA A 178 4.64 -33.19 -5.69
CA ALA A 178 4.93 -32.40 -6.88
C ALA A 178 6.06 -31.38 -6.65
N GLY A 179 7.01 -31.68 -5.74
CA GLY A 179 8.06 -30.77 -5.28
C GLY A 179 7.61 -29.84 -4.16
N LEU A 180 8.54 -29.05 -3.62
CA LEU A 180 8.27 -28.07 -2.57
C LEU A 180 7.64 -26.82 -3.19
N GLN A 181 6.40 -26.50 -2.82
CA GLN A 181 5.65 -25.39 -3.41
C GLN A 181 5.99 -24.05 -2.73
N PRO A 182 6.00 -22.94 -3.46
CA PRO A 182 6.11 -21.62 -2.88
C PRO A 182 4.98 -21.36 -1.87
N SER A 183 5.31 -20.70 -0.76
CA SER A 183 4.39 -20.36 0.34
C SER A 183 3.95 -21.53 1.22
N ASP A 184 4.44 -22.77 1.01
CA ASP A 184 4.17 -23.86 1.91
C ASP A 184 5.11 -23.85 3.13
N LEU A 185 4.55 -24.13 4.30
CA LEU A 185 5.33 -24.42 5.51
C LEU A 185 5.64 -25.92 5.58
N ILE A 186 6.91 -26.28 5.38
CA ILE A 186 7.33 -27.66 5.36
C ILE A 186 8.00 -28.02 6.68
N ILE A 187 7.41 -28.94 7.43
CA ILE A 187 7.94 -29.42 8.72
C ILE A 187 8.49 -30.81 8.58
N VAL A 188 9.80 -30.95 8.79
CA VAL A 188 10.50 -32.26 8.82
C VAL A 188 10.70 -32.66 10.27
N ALA A 189 9.99 -33.71 10.69
CA ALA A 189 10.09 -34.28 12.04
C ALA A 189 10.67 -35.72 11.98
N ALA A 190 11.59 -36.03 12.89
CA ALA A 190 12.16 -37.37 13.05
C ALA A 190 12.63 -37.58 14.50
N ARG A 191 12.70 -38.82 14.91
CA ARG A 191 13.33 -39.18 16.20
C ARG A 191 14.84 -38.87 16.19
N PRO A 192 15.46 -38.65 17.34
CA PRO A 192 16.91 -38.44 17.41
C PRO A 192 17.65 -39.53 16.64
N SER A 193 18.72 -39.17 15.95
CA SER A 193 19.58 -40.07 15.15
C SER A 193 18.96 -40.69 13.89
N MET A 194 17.78 -40.25 13.46
CA MET A 194 17.12 -40.76 12.23
C MET A 194 17.50 -39.99 10.94
N GLY A 195 18.55 -39.19 10.99
CA GLY A 195 19.05 -38.52 9.78
C GLY A 195 18.29 -37.24 9.36
N LYS A 196 17.51 -36.62 10.25
CA LYS A 196 16.76 -35.36 9.95
C LYS A 196 17.67 -34.26 9.37
N THR A 197 18.80 -33.99 10.00
CA THR A 197 19.76 -32.96 9.55
C THR A 197 20.42 -33.37 8.24
N ALA A 198 20.76 -34.66 8.05
CA ALA A 198 21.31 -35.15 6.80
C ALA A 198 20.32 -35.00 5.65
N PHE A 199 19.02 -35.23 5.87
CA PHE A 199 17.99 -35.01 4.88
C PHE A 199 17.86 -33.52 4.50
N ALA A 200 17.98 -32.59 5.46
CA ALA A 200 17.84 -31.17 5.22
C ALA A 200 19.06 -30.54 4.54
N LEU A 201 20.25 -31.16 4.65
CA LEU A 201 21.50 -30.65 4.09
C LEU A 201 21.88 -31.28 2.75
N ASN A 202 21.19 -32.31 2.33
CA ASN A 202 21.46 -33.05 1.11
C ASN A 202 20.61 -32.55 -0.06
#